data_6328b15e9794b350e511105a6b7b0590
#
_entry.id   6328b15e9794b350e511105a6b7b0590
#
_cell.length_a   1.000
_cell.length_b   1.000
_cell.length_c   1.000
_cell.angle_alpha   90.00
_cell.angle_beta   90.00
_cell.angle_gamma   90.00
#
_symmetry.space_group_name_H-M   'P 1'
#
loop_
_entity.id
_entity.type
_entity.pdbx_description
1 polymer ?
#
loop_
_entity_poly.entity_id
_entity_poly.type
_entity_poly.pdbx_seq_one_letter_code
_entity_poly.pdbx_strand_id
1 'polypeptide(L)'
;MFSNFFKVALRVFMRNRLQTLINIIGLAIGISFSIIIFLYAHKEISYDRFHNNASRIYRIGIDGRIAENKLHVAVTSNPLAGRIKKDIPEVQDAIRVARFGAWLVRNDSIGFNEDNLIFTDPGFFTMFSFPLLKGEPAKALSKPKSLVLSESASKRYFGNDNPMGKKLRIENDTVYYTVTGVMKDIPENSHIHFDMVGTISTFDKLLHDDRWIINYLYTYILVKPNVPVANVRKGLEKIVDNYIIPDYQKFLKLEDQQSFTENNYYHLELQPLTDIHLESRYGAEFEP
;
A
#
# COMPACT_ATOMS: atom_id res chain seq x y z
N MET A 1 4.85 -59.74 -1.52
CA MET A 1 6.05 -59.18 -2.18
C MET A 1 6.58 -57.91 -1.48
N PHE A 2 5.80 -56.91 -1.17
CA PHE A 2 6.26 -55.64 -0.54
C PHE A 2 6.97 -55.83 0.83
N SER A 3 6.49 -56.72 1.72
CA SER A 3 7.11 -56.96 3.03
C SER A 3 8.54 -57.49 2.95
N ASN A 4 8.83 -58.34 1.97
CA ASN A 4 10.20 -58.90 1.79
C ASN A 4 11.15 -57.84 1.22
N PHE A 5 10.68 -56.98 0.33
CA PHE A 5 11.47 -55.89 -0.22
C PHE A 5 11.90 -54.91 0.88
N PHE A 6 10.98 -54.58 1.77
CA PHE A 6 11.27 -53.66 2.90
C PHE A 6 12.29 -54.25 3.88
N LYS A 7 12.20 -55.59 4.19
CA LYS A 7 13.14 -56.28 5.05
C LYS A 7 14.55 -56.36 4.44
N VAL A 8 14.64 -56.58 3.12
CA VAL A 8 15.92 -56.60 2.41
C VAL A 8 16.56 -55.22 2.38
N ALA A 9 15.76 -54.15 2.06
CA ALA A 9 16.23 -52.76 2.07
C ALA A 9 16.77 -52.34 3.45
N LEU A 10 16.04 -52.65 4.51
CA LEU A 10 16.45 -52.34 5.89
C LEU A 10 17.79 -53.05 6.24
N ARG A 11 17.95 -54.31 5.84
CA ARG A 11 19.17 -55.07 6.09
C ARG A 11 20.37 -54.49 5.33
N VAL A 12 20.19 -54.02 4.09
CA VAL A 12 21.22 -53.34 3.30
C VAL A 12 21.63 -52.01 3.94
N PHE A 13 20.66 -51.22 4.41
CA PHE A 13 20.93 -49.98 5.13
C PHE A 13 21.71 -50.21 6.43
N MET A 14 21.37 -51.23 7.19
CA MET A 14 22.07 -51.58 8.43
C MET A 14 23.48 -52.17 8.18
N ARG A 15 23.73 -52.76 7.02
CA ARG A 15 25.05 -53.31 6.65
C ARG A 15 26.03 -52.23 6.18
N ASN A 16 25.52 -51.17 5.49
CA ASN A 16 26.33 -50.08 4.94
C ASN A 16 26.02 -48.76 5.70
N ARG A 17 26.18 -48.74 7.02
CA ARG A 17 25.73 -47.67 7.89
C ARG A 17 26.28 -46.28 7.51
N LEU A 18 27.58 -46.17 7.21
CA LEU A 18 28.21 -44.88 6.89
C LEU A 18 27.66 -44.27 5.59
N GLN A 19 27.56 -45.11 4.55
CA GLN A 19 27.04 -44.67 3.24
C GLN A 19 25.54 -44.29 3.34
N THR A 20 24.78 -45.08 4.09
CA THR A 20 23.35 -44.78 4.37
C THR A 20 23.20 -43.49 5.11
N LEU A 21 24.04 -43.24 6.13
CA LEU A 21 24.02 -42.01 6.90
C LEU A 21 24.34 -40.79 6.03
N ILE A 22 25.38 -40.87 5.19
CA ILE A 22 25.75 -39.79 4.27
C ILE A 22 24.60 -39.50 3.30
N ASN A 23 23.97 -40.52 2.72
CA ASN A 23 22.86 -40.35 1.81
C ASN A 23 21.63 -39.75 2.47
N ILE A 24 21.29 -40.15 3.71
CA ILE A 24 20.17 -39.59 4.49
C ILE A 24 20.44 -38.14 4.83
N ILE A 25 21.65 -37.78 5.29
CA ILE A 25 22.03 -36.43 5.60
C ILE A 25 21.96 -35.54 4.35
N GLY A 26 22.55 -36.01 3.24
CA GLY A 26 22.51 -35.29 1.96
C GLY A 26 21.08 -35.03 1.47
N LEU A 27 20.22 -36.06 1.54
CA LEU A 27 18.81 -35.94 1.17
C LEU A 27 18.06 -34.99 2.12
N ALA A 28 18.29 -35.11 3.41
CA ALA A 28 17.67 -34.26 4.40
C ALA A 28 18.02 -32.75 4.20
N ILE A 29 19.31 -32.48 3.93
CA ILE A 29 19.77 -31.14 3.62
C ILE A 29 19.12 -30.65 2.31
N GLY A 30 19.10 -31.44 1.26
CA GLY A 30 18.49 -31.06 -0.02
C GLY A 30 17.00 -30.76 0.10
N ILE A 31 16.24 -31.57 0.83
CA ILE A 31 14.82 -31.36 1.08
C ILE A 31 14.62 -30.10 1.94
N SER A 32 15.44 -29.89 2.97
CA SER A 32 15.33 -28.72 3.83
C SER A 32 15.52 -27.42 3.06
N PHE A 33 16.54 -27.33 2.21
CA PHE A 33 16.74 -26.16 1.35
C PHE A 33 15.59 -25.96 0.35
N SER A 34 15.09 -27.05 -0.24
CA SER A 34 13.95 -26.97 -1.17
C SER A 34 12.69 -26.43 -0.48
N ILE A 35 12.42 -26.85 0.76
CA ILE A 35 11.29 -26.36 1.55
C ILE A 35 11.47 -24.88 1.90
N ILE A 36 12.67 -24.48 2.33
CA ILE A 36 12.95 -23.07 2.67
C ILE A 36 12.75 -22.17 1.44
N ILE A 37 13.31 -22.55 0.30
CA ILE A 37 13.15 -21.80 -0.96
C ILE A 37 11.67 -21.74 -1.37
N PHE A 38 10.95 -22.84 -1.26
CA PHE A 38 9.51 -22.87 -1.58
C PHE A 38 8.70 -21.95 -0.65
N LEU A 39 8.95 -21.99 0.64
CA LEU A 39 8.26 -21.13 1.61
C LEU A 39 8.59 -19.66 1.38
N TYR A 40 9.84 -19.33 1.08
CA TYR A 40 10.26 -17.99 0.73
C TYR A 40 9.55 -17.51 -0.55
N ALA A 41 9.63 -18.27 -1.62
CA ALA A 41 8.97 -17.93 -2.89
C ALA A 41 7.45 -17.81 -2.72
N HIS A 42 6.82 -18.67 -1.91
CA HIS A 42 5.40 -18.59 -1.61
C HIS A 42 5.05 -17.29 -0.84
N LYS A 43 5.88 -16.90 0.14
CA LYS A 43 5.71 -15.63 0.86
C LYS A 43 5.79 -14.45 -0.10
N GLU A 44 6.83 -14.39 -0.95
CA GLU A 44 7.03 -13.30 -1.92
C GLU A 44 5.85 -13.14 -2.89
N ILE A 45 5.33 -14.25 -3.42
CA ILE A 45 4.20 -14.22 -4.36
C ILE A 45 2.87 -13.91 -3.66
N SER A 46 2.79 -14.07 -2.34
CA SER A 46 1.55 -13.88 -1.57
C SER A 46 1.23 -12.42 -1.23
N TYR A 47 2.15 -11.48 -1.52
CA TYR A 47 1.96 -10.07 -1.16
C TYR A 47 0.65 -9.52 -1.70
N ASP A 48 -0.09 -8.84 -0.81
CA ASP A 48 -1.36 -8.14 -1.06
C ASP A 48 -2.51 -9.00 -1.63
N ARG A 49 -2.30 -10.30 -1.82
CA ARG A 49 -3.34 -11.20 -2.35
C ARG A 49 -4.46 -11.51 -1.36
N PHE A 50 -4.31 -11.13 -0.10
CA PHE A 50 -5.34 -11.26 0.93
C PHE A 50 -6.48 -10.24 0.79
N HIS A 51 -6.32 -9.21 -0.03
CA HIS A 51 -7.38 -8.25 -0.31
C HIS A 51 -8.42 -8.82 -1.27
N ASN A 52 -9.70 -8.74 -0.90
CA ASN A 52 -10.81 -9.23 -1.74
C ASN A 52 -10.85 -8.60 -3.13
N ASN A 53 -10.36 -7.36 -3.24
CA ASN A 53 -10.34 -6.60 -4.47
C ASN A 53 -8.93 -6.54 -5.12
N ALA A 54 -7.96 -7.37 -4.70
CA ALA A 54 -6.57 -7.29 -5.13
C ALA A 54 -6.41 -7.16 -6.66
N SER A 55 -7.16 -7.94 -7.43
CA SER A 55 -7.11 -7.93 -8.91
C SER A 55 -7.69 -6.69 -9.58
N ARG A 56 -8.34 -5.80 -8.81
CA ARG A 56 -9.02 -4.60 -9.30
C ARG A 56 -8.45 -3.31 -8.69
N ILE A 57 -7.55 -3.43 -7.74
CA ILE A 57 -6.85 -2.30 -7.14
C ILE A 57 -5.58 -2.03 -7.92
N TYR A 58 -5.38 -0.77 -8.27
CA TYR A 58 -4.17 -0.30 -8.94
C TYR A 58 -3.63 0.91 -8.19
N ARG A 59 -2.32 0.99 -8.08
CA ARG A 59 -1.61 2.21 -7.69
C ARG A 59 -1.33 3.04 -8.93
N ILE A 60 -1.42 4.35 -8.81
CA ILE A 60 -1.01 5.27 -9.87
C ILE A 60 0.43 5.68 -9.62
N GLY A 61 1.30 5.38 -10.57
CA GLY A 61 2.66 5.90 -10.62
C GLY A 61 2.81 6.97 -11.69
N ILE A 62 3.94 7.65 -11.67
CA ILE A 62 4.32 8.64 -12.69
C ILE A 62 5.57 8.14 -13.40
N ASP A 63 5.50 8.06 -14.73
CA ASP A 63 6.67 8.02 -15.60
C ASP A 63 6.68 9.27 -16.47
N GLY A 64 7.70 10.10 -16.29
CA GLY A 64 7.75 11.38 -16.94
C GLY A 64 9.16 11.94 -17.12
N ARG A 65 9.26 12.91 -17.99
CA ARG A 65 10.44 13.76 -18.16
C ARG A 65 9.97 15.19 -18.36
N ILE A 66 10.40 16.08 -17.47
CA ILE A 66 10.08 17.50 -17.54
C ILE A 66 11.40 18.27 -17.50
N ALA A 67 11.71 18.98 -18.57
CA ALA A 67 13.02 19.55 -18.81
C ALA A 67 14.12 18.47 -18.75
N GLU A 68 15.10 18.58 -17.86
CA GLU A 68 16.12 17.56 -17.69
C GLU A 68 15.83 16.56 -16.55
N ASN A 69 14.73 16.77 -15.82
CA ASN A 69 14.37 15.95 -14.68
C ASN A 69 13.53 14.74 -15.11
N LYS A 70 14.00 13.55 -14.77
CA LYS A 70 13.21 12.32 -14.90
C LYS A 70 12.35 12.15 -13.66
N LEU A 71 11.08 11.86 -13.88
CA LEU A 71 10.10 11.54 -12.85
C LEU A 71 9.71 10.08 -13.02
N HIS A 72 10.15 9.23 -12.11
CA HIS A 72 9.71 7.85 -12.06
C HIS A 72 9.40 7.54 -10.59
N VAL A 73 8.19 7.91 -10.16
CA VAL A 73 7.83 7.96 -8.74
C VAL A 73 6.44 7.37 -8.49
N ALA A 74 6.28 6.77 -7.30
CA ALA A 74 5.02 6.19 -6.85
C ALA A 74 4.03 7.23 -6.30
N VAL A 75 4.47 8.45 -6.08
CA VAL A 75 3.65 9.53 -5.51
C VAL A 75 3.06 10.42 -6.60
N THR A 76 1.89 10.96 -6.33
CA THR A 76 1.08 11.77 -7.24
C THR A 76 0.57 13.03 -6.55
N SER A 77 -0.06 13.91 -7.32
CA SER A 77 -0.58 15.18 -6.83
C SER A 77 -1.91 15.03 -6.08
N ASN A 78 -2.18 15.97 -5.19
CA ASN A 78 -3.39 15.99 -4.37
C ASN A 78 -4.72 15.94 -5.17
N PRO A 79 -4.92 16.71 -6.25
CA PRO A 79 -6.19 16.74 -6.99
C PRO A 79 -6.47 15.45 -7.77
N LEU A 80 -5.47 14.59 -8.00
CA LEU A 80 -5.57 13.46 -8.92
C LEU A 80 -6.68 12.48 -8.55
N ALA A 81 -6.73 12.00 -7.30
CA ALA A 81 -7.71 11.00 -6.88
C ALA A 81 -9.16 11.48 -7.06
N GLY A 82 -9.43 12.73 -6.66
CA GLY A 82 -10.75 13.36 -6.84
C GLY A 82 -11.13 13.50 -8.32
N ARG A 83 -10.15 13.80 -9.17
CA ARG A 83 -10.38 13.96 -10.60
C ARG A 83 -10.62 12.62 -11.30
N ILE A 84 -9.83 11.59 -10.99
CA ILE A 84 -10.04 10.23 -11.47
C ILE A 84 -11.48 9.76 -11.16
N LYS A 85 -11.91 9.95 -9.93
CA LYS A 85 -13.25 9.55 -9.49
C LYS A 85 -14.37 10.27 -10.24
N LYS A 86 -14.14 11.54 -10.65
CA LYS A 86 -15.12 12.35 -11.38
C LYS A 86 -15.13 12.05 -12.88
N ASP A 87 -13.96 11.88 -13.51
CA ASP A 87 -13.82 11.88 -14.96
C ASP A 87 -13.69 10.49 -15.58
N ILE A 88 -13.40 9.46 -14.76
CA ILE A 88 -13.22 8.08 -15.24
C ILE A 88 -14.34 7.19 -14.69
N PRO A 89 -15.44 7.01 -15.43
CA PRO A 89 -16.61 6.28 -14.95
C PRO A 89 -16.34 4.78 -14.68
N GLU A 90 -15.27 4.24 -15.23
CA GLU A 90 -14.78 2.88 -14.99
C GLU A 90 -14.20 2.68 -13.60
N VAL A 91 -13.81 3.75 -12.94
CA VAL A 91 -13.29 3.71 -11.57
C VAL A 91 -14.45 3.73 -10.59
N GLN A 92 -14.47 2.76 -9.68
CA GLN A 92 -15.46 2.65 -8.61
C GLN A 92 -15.14 3.60 -7.47
N ASP A 93 -13.87 3.68 -7.07
CA ASP A 93 -13.37 4.58 -6.04
C ASP A 93 -11.90 4.93 -6.28
N ALA A 94 -11.47 6.06 -5.77
CA ALA A 94 -10.07 6.51 -5.79
C ALA A 94 -9.75 7.16 -4.44
N ILE A 95 -8.61 6.80 -3.85
CA ILE A 95 -8.19 7.27 -2.55
C ILE A 95 -6.74 7.74 -2.57
N ARG A 96 -6.44 8.67 -1.69
CA ARG A 96 -5.09 9.14 -1.39
C ARG A 96 -4.62 8.48 -0.10
N VAL A 97 -3.34 8.15 -0.06
CA VAL A 97 -2.65 7.72 1.16
C VAL A 97 -1.44 8.62 1.35
N ALA A 98 -1.29 9.16 2.55
CA ALA A 98 -0.18 10.03 2.93
C ALA A 98 0.62 9.42 4.08
N ARG A 99 1.95 9.50 4.01
CA ARG A 99 2.87 9.21 5.11
C ARG A 99 3.78 10.41 5.29
N PHE A 100 3.62 11.13 6.39
CA PHE A 100 4.35 12.38 6.65
C PHE A 100 5.53 12.24 7.63
N GLY A 101 6.04 11.00 7.80
CA GLY A 101 7.11 10.69 8.75
C GLY A 101 6.59 10.37 10.15
N ALA A 102 7.47 10.52 11.15
CA ALA A 102 7.18 10.20 12.54
C ALA A 102 6.29 11.27 13.21
N TRP A 103 5.34 10.81 14.01
CA TRP A 103 4.41 11.65 14.74
C TRP A 103 4.45 11.32 16.23
N LEU A 104 4.53 12.33 17.07
CA LEU A 104 4.38 12.14 18.51
C LEU A 104 2.88 11.97 18.82
N VAL A 105 2.50 10.75 19.18
CA VAL A 105 1.12 10.42 19.58
C VAL A 105 1.07 10.19 21.07
N ARG A 106 0.10 10.77 21.76
CA ARG A 106 -0.03 10.62 23.21
C ARG A 106 -1.48 10.60 23.67
N ASN A 107 -1.72 9.86 24.73
CA ASN A 107 -2.88 10.05 25.60
C ASN A 107 -2.46 10.89 26.84
N ASP A 108 -3.31 10.98 27.84
CA ASP A 108 -3.03 11.80 29.04
C ASP A 108 -1.84 11.30 29.86
N SER A 109 -1.45 10.02 29.72
CA SER A 109 -0.47 9.34 30.59
C SER A 109 0.82 8.98 29.88
N ILE A 110 0.75 8.61 28.60
CA ILE A 110 1.88 8.07 27.82
C ILE A 110 1.94 8.68 26.44
N GLY A 111 3.13 8.71 25.85
CA GLY A 111 3.34 9.17 24.48
C GLY A 111 4.46 8.41 23.79
N PHE A 112 4.30 8.16 22.49
CA PHE A 112 5.27 7.48 21.66
C PHE A 112 5.45 8.22 20.33
N ASN A 113 6.66 8.13 19.76
CA ASN A 113 6.90 8.52 18.37
C ASN A 113 6.44 7.36 17.48
N GLU A 114 5.47 7.63 16.62
CA GLU A 114 4.86 6.66 15.72
C GLU A 114 5.31 6.93 14.28
N ASP A 115 6.12 6.03 13.74
CA ASP A 115 6.62 6.10 12.37
C ASP A 115 5.61 5.53 11.36
N ASN A 116 4.68 4.70 11.85
CA ASN A 116 3.71 3.95 11.07
C ASN A 116 2.30 4.54 11.19
N LEU A 117 2.18 5.88 11.19
CA LEU A 117 0.91 6.58 11.09
C LEU A 117 0.70 7.07 9.67
N ILE A 118 -0.39 6.62 9.06
CA ILE A 118 -0.81 7.07 7.73
C ILE A 118 -2.12 7.87 7.81
N PHE A 119 -2.34 8.70 6.79
CA PHE A 119 -3.60 9.42 6.61
C PHE A 119 -4.19 9.08 5.25
N THR A 120 -5.50 8.86 5.20
CA THR A 120 -6.15 8.42 3.96
C THR A 120 -7.60 8.90 3.85
N ASP A 121 -8.17 8.76 2.66
CA ASP A 121 -9.57 9.02 2.37
C ASP A 121 -10.50 7.97 3.00
N PRO A 122 -11.78 8.30 3.23
CA PRO A 122 -12.75 7.41 3.89
C PRO A 122 -12.93 6.03 3.22
N GLY A 123 -12.68 5.93 1.90
CA GLY A 123 -12.80 4.68 1.13
C GLY A 123 -11.76 3.60 1.43
N PHE A 124 -10.76 3.89 2.26
CA PHE A 124 -9.63 3.00 2.50
C PHE A 124 -10.03 1.58 2.91
N PHE A 125 -10.81 1.41 3.98
CA PHE A 125 -11.22 0.11 4.48
C PHE A 125 -12.27 -0.61 3.62
N THR A 126 -12.89 0.09 2.68
CA THR A 126 -13.80 -0.51 1.68
C THR A 126 -13.05 -0.95 0.42
N MET A 127 -11.95 -0.28 0.09
CA MET A 127 -11.05 -0.65 -1.01
C MET A 127 -10.13 -1.79 -0.59
N PHE A 128 -9.38 -1.59 0.49
CA PHE A 128 -8.48 -2.56 1.09
C PHE A 128 -9.20 -3.37 2.16
N SER A 129 -9.03 -4.69 2.14
CA SER A 129 -9.76 -5.61 3.02
C SER A 129 -9.05 -5.83 4.35
N PHE A 130 -8.49 -4.79 4.96
CA PHE A 130 -7.93 -4.88 6.31
C PHE A 130 -9.07 -5.09 7.31
N PRO A 131 -9.06 -6.20 8.10
CA PRO A 131 -10.19 -6.53 8.96
C PRO A 131 -10.30 -5.58 10.15
N LEU A 132 -11.45 -4.94 10.33
CA LEU A 132 -11.77 -4.22 11.55
C LEU A 132 -12.32 -5.19 12.61
N LEU A 133 -11.71 -5.16 13.81
CA LEU A 133 -12.19 -5.87 15.00
C LEU A 133 -13.31 -5.08 15.69
N LYS A 134 -13.22 -3.74 15.61
CA LYS A 134 -14.24 -2.81 16.10
C LYS A 134 -14.38 -1.65 15.13
N GLY A 135 -15.60 -1.15 14.96
CA GLY A 135 -15.92 -0.11 13.98
C GLY A 135 -16.48 -0.67 12.67
N GLU A 136 -16.93 0.19 11.80
CA GLU A 136 -17.49 -0.15 10.50
C GLU A 136 -16.59 0.39 9.37
N PRO A 137 -16.20 -0.40 8.37
CA PRO A 137 -15.29 0.04 7.30
C PRO A 137 -15.71 1.34 6.62
N ALA A 138 -17.00 1.50 6.30
CA ALA A 138 -17.52 2.68 5.62
C ALA A 138 -17.58 3.93 6.50
N LYS A 139 -17.55 3.78 7.83
CA LYS A 139 -17.72 4.89 8.79
C LYS A 139 -16.44 5.24 9.54
N ALA A 140 -15.48 4.32 9.60
CA ALA A 140 -14.31 4.45 10.45
C ALA A 140 -13.50 5.74 10.18
N LEU A 141 -13.41 6.18 8.92
CA LEU A 141 -12.68 7.39 8.53
C LEU A 141 -13.59 8.46 7.91
N SER A 142 -14.90 8.40 8.15
CA SER A 142 -15.87 9.30 7.50
C SER A 142 -15.88 10.74 8.04
N LYS A 143 -15.33 10.96 9.22
CA LYS A 143 -15.31 12.29 9.87
C LYS A 143 -13.87 12.78 10.03
N PRO A 144 -13.60 14.08 9.92
CA PRO A 144 -12.31 14.64 10.29
C PRO A 144 -11.89 14.21 11.70
N LYS A 145 -10.59 14.05 11.91
CA LYS A 145 -10.00 13.63 13.20
C LYS A 145 -10.45 12.24 13.67
N SER A 146 -10.89 11.37 12.76
CA SER A 146 -11.07 9.96 13.01
C SER A 146 -9.71 9.24 12.99
N LEU A 147 -9.55 8.27 13.88
CA LEU A 147 -8.34 7.45 13.98
C LEU A 147 -8.71 5.99 14.17
N VAL A 148 -8.12 5.11 13.38
CA VAL A 148 -8.19 3.65 13.55
C VAL A 148 -6.84 3.16 14.04
N LEU A 149 -6.83 2.30 15.03
CA LEU A 149 -5.63 1.72 15.64
C LEU A 149 -5.51 0.25 15.25
N SER A 150 -4.29 -0.25 15.11
CA SER A 150 -4.04 -1.68 15.13
C SER A 150 -4.31 -2.27 16.51
N GLU A 151 -4.46 -3.59 16.60
CA GLU A 151 -4.64 -4.28 17.89
C GLU A 151 -3.46 -4.00 18.82
N SER A 152 -2.25 -4.08 18.30
CA SER A 152 -1.01 -3.79 19.04
C SER A 152 -0.94 -2.33 19.48
N ALA A 153 -1.26 -1.36 18.63
CA ALA A 153 -1.33 0.04 19.00
C ALA A 153 -2.42 0.31 20.04
N SER A 154 -3.59 -0.30 19.90
CA SER A 154 -4.66 -0.20 20.90
C SER A 154 -4.21 -0.66 22.27
N LYS A 155 -3.52 -1.81 22.37
CA LYS A 155 -2.96 -2.32 23.62
C LYS A 155 -1.88 -1.39 24.19
N ARG A 156 -1.03 -0.81 23.33
CA ARG A 156 0.06 0.09 23.72
C ARG A 156 -0.47 1.35 24.42
N TYR A 157 -1.56 1.93 23.91
CA TYR A 157 -2.12 3.18 24.45
C TYR A 157 -3.18 2.99 25.53
N PHE A 158 -3.93 1.91 25.50
CA PHE A 158 -5.12 1.72 26.34
C PHE A 158 -5.12 0.42 27.15
N GLY A 159 -4.08 -0.41 27.02
CA GLY A 159 -4.02 -1.70 27.71
C GLY A 159 -5.20 -2.59 27.31
N ASN A 160 -5.94 -3.04 28.31
CA ASN A 160 -7.13 -3.88 28.11
C ASN A 160 -8.45 -3.08 28.02
N ASP A 161 -8.37 -1.77 28.16
CA ASP A 161 -9.54 -0.92 28.08
C ASP A 161 -10.12 -0.86 26.66
N ASN A 162 -11.41 -0.59 26.56
CA ASN A 162 -12.03 -0.34 25.25
C ASN A 162 -11.56 1.01 24.69
N PRO A 163 -10.86 1.04 23.53
CA PRO A 163 -10.34 2.27 22.97
C PRO A 163 -11.40 3.10 22.23
N MET A 164 -12.55 2.51 21.86
CA MET A 164 -13.57 3.16 21.04
C MET A 164 -14.09 4.44 21.67
N GLY A 165 -14.05 5.55 20.91
CA GLY A 165 -14.47 6.88 21.36
C GLY A 165 -13.45 7.60 22.24
N LYS A 166 -12.39 6.94 22.71
CA LYS A 166 -11.30 7.59 23.43
C LYS A 166 -10.51 8.49 22.47
N LYS A 167 -9.76 9.43 23.05
CA LYS A 167 -9.04 10.45 22.28
C LYS A 167 -7.53 10.27 22.40
N LEU A 168 -6.82 10.48 21.30
CA LEU A 168 -5.37 10.61 21.24
C LEU A 168 -5.02 12.00 20.68
N ARG A 169 -3.93 12.56 21.17
CA ARG A 169 -3.36 13.81 20.66
C ARG A 169 -2.18 13.47 19.76
N ILE A 170 -2.16 14.03 18.56
CA ILE A 170 -1.10 13.87 17.58
C ILE A 170 -0.32 15.19 17.52
N GLU A 171 0.99 15.14 17.63
CA GLU A 171 1.93 16.26 17.72
C GLU A 171 1.67 17.18 18.95
N ASN A 172 2.21 18.40 18.89
CA ASN A 172 1.97 19.46 19.88
C ASN A 172 0.61 20.14 19.71
N ASP A 173 -0.22 19.60 18.83
CA ASP A 173 -1.49 20.19 18.52
C ASP A 173 -2.47 20.02 19.71
N THR A 174 -3.29 21.04 19.91
CA THR A 174 -4.44 20.99 20.83
C THR A 174 -5.57 20.12 20.30
N VAL A 175 -5.35 19.50 19.13
CA VAL A 175 -6.35 18.73 18.39
C VAL A 175 -6.33 17.27 18.80
N TYR A 176 -7.49 16.81 19.24
CA TYR A 176 -7.72 15.42 19.59
C TYR A 176 -8.30 14.63 18.42
N TYR A 177 -7.74 13.46 18.18
CA TYR A 177 -8.28 12.45 17.27
C TYR A 177 -9.11 11.46 18.08
N THR A 178 -10.27 11.09 17.56
CA THR A 178 -11.17 10.13 18.20
C THR A 178 -10.93 8.75 17.61
N VAL A 179 -10.74 7.76 18.46
CA VAL A 179 -10.63 6.35 18.02
C VAL A 179 -11.99 5.86 17.54
N THR A 180 -12.08 5.56 16.26
CA THR A 180 -13.31 5.17 15.54
C THR A 180 -13.29 3.73 15.07
N GLY A 181 -12.15 3.04 15.25
CA GLY A 181 -12.00 1.65 14.89
C GLY A 181 -10.77 1.02 15.51
N VAL A 182 -10.79 -0.32 15.57
CA VAL A 182 -9.62 -1.15 15.85
C VAL A 182 -9.54 -2.19 14.75
N MET A 183 -8.39 -2.30 14.11
CA MET A 183 -8.10 -3.29 13.06
C MET A 183 -7.16 -4.37 13.58
N LYS A 184 -7.12 -5.51 12.92
CA LYS A 184 -6.04 -6.49 13.11
C LYS A 184 -4.71 -5.87 12.74
N ASP A 185 -3.63 -6.35 13.37
CA ASP A 185 -2.28 -6.00 12.94
C ASP A 185 -2.08 -6.37 11.47
N ILE A 186 -1.30 -5.54 10.76
CA ILE A 186 -1.07 -5.72 9.33
C ILE A 186 -0.23 -6.98 9.11
N PRO A 187 -0.61 -7.85 8.17
CA PRO A 187 0.16 -9.04 7.87
C PRO A 187 1.49 -8.68 7.20
N GLU A 188 2.53 -9.48 7.45
CA GLU A 188 3.88 -9.26 6.91
C GLU A 188 3.97 -9.23 5.39
N ASN A 189 3.00 -9.82 4.67
CA ASN A 189 2.92 -9.84 3.23
C ASN A 189 2.02 -8.72 2.67
N SER A 190 2.06 -7.55 3.27
CA SER A 190 1.46 -6.32 2.77
C SER A 190 2.54 -5.35 2.30
N HIS A 191 2.32 -4.63 1.19
CA HIS A 191 3.23 -3.58 0.73
C HIS A 191 3.09 -2.27 1.52
N ILE A 192 2.08 -2.17 2.38
CA ILE A 192 1.84 -1.02 3.26
C ILE A 192 1.81 -1.52 4.69
N HIS A 193 2.74 -1.07 5.53
CA HIS A 193 2.71 -1.32 6.97
C HIS A 193 2.38 -0.05 7.73
N PHE A 194 1.43 -0.17 8.64
CA PHE A 194 0.98 0.93 9.50
C PHE A 194 0.35 0.39 10.78
N ASP A 195 0.48 1.16 11.87
CA ASP A 195 -0.14 0.87 13.16
C ASP A 195 -1.39 1.71 13.40
N MET A 196 -1.46 2.84 12.71
CA MET A 196 -2.55 3.80 12.87
C MET A 196 -2.96 4.39 11.52
N VAL A 197 -4.25 4.64 11.36
CA VAL A 197 -4.83 5.28 10.17
C VAL A 197 -5.69 6.46 10.59
N GLY A 198 -5.27 7.66 10.22
CA GLY A 198 -6.04 8.88 10.37
C GLY A 198 -6.79 9.26 9.09
N THR A 199 -7.86 10.06 9.22
CA THR A 199 -8.52 10.61 8.03
C THR A 199 -7.76 11.80 7.48
N ILE A 200 -7.51 11.80 6.16
CA ILE A 200 -6.78 12.85 5.46
C ILE A 200 -7.53 14.18 5.45
N SER A 201 -8.88 14.16 5.55
CA SER A 201 -9.71 15.36 5.59
C SER A 201 -9.44 16.27 6.82
N THR A 202 -8.70 15.76 7.81
CA THR A 202 -8.19 16.58 8.92
C THR A 202 -7.27 17.70 8.43
N PHE A 203 -6.58 17.47 7.33
CA PHE A 203 -5.62 18.38 6.72
C PHE A 203 -6.19 19.16 5.53
N ASP A 204 -7.50 19.17 5.32
CA ASP A 204 -8.12 19.82 4.14
C ASP A 204 -7.62 21.27 3.93
N LYS A 205 -7.39 22.03 5.02
CA LYS A 205 -6.83 23.38 4.92
C LYS A 205 -5.37 23.42 4.45
N LEU A 206 -4.59 22.38 4.71
CA LEU A 206 -3.18 22.25 4.29
C LEU A 206 -3.09 21.59 2.91
N LEU A 207 -4.06 20.74 2.57
CA LEU A 207 -4.15 20.01 1.31
C LEU A 207 -4.93 20.79 0.23
N HIS A 208 -5.28 22.07 0.45
CA HIS A 208 -5.85 22.96 -0.57
C HIS A 208 -4.84 23.33 -1.68
N ASP A 209 -3.87 22.45 -1.90
CA ASP A 209 -2.94 22.60 -3.00
C ASP A 209 -3.53 21.94 -4.25
N ASP A 210 -4.14 22.73 -5.11
CA ASP A 210 -4.72 22.28 -6.37
C ASP A 210 -3.66 22.15 -7.49
N ARG A 211 -2.37 22.34 -7.16
CA ARG A 211 -1.29 22.23 -8.14
C ARG A 211 -1.04 20.77 -8.51
N TRP A 212 -1.01 20.51 -9.80
CA TRP A 212 -0.77 19.19 -10.35
C TRP A 212 0.70 18.76 -10.38
N ILE A 213 1.60 19.73 -10.20
CA ILE A 213 3.06 19.53 -10.27
C ILE A 213 3.69 19.08 -8.95
N ILE A 214 2.93 19.07 -7.84
CA ILE A 214 3.43 18.69 -6.51
C ILE A 214 2.96 17.28 -6.17
N ASN A 215 3.91 16.33 -6.15
CA ASN A 215 3.64 14.90 -5.96
C ASN A 215 4.16 14.46 -4.60
N TYR A 216 3.26 14.03 -3.69
CA TYR A 216 3.60 13.61 -2.33
C TYR A 216 2.59 12.63 -1.71
N LEU A 217 1.56 12.21 -2.48
CA LEU A 217 0.51 11.31 -2.04
C LEU A 217 0.50 10.06 -2.90
N TYR A 218 0.32 8.91 -2.30
CA TYR A 218 0.04 7.69 -3.05
C TYR A 218 -1.43 7.67 -3.44
N THR A 219 -1.71 7.46 -4.72
CA THR A 219 -3.09 7.34 -5.22
C THR A 219 -3.37 5.89 -5.59
N TYR A 220 -4.40 5.32 -4.96
CA TYR A 220 -4.93 4.01 -5.32
C TYR A 220 -6.33 4.14 -5.91
N ILE A 221 -6.62 3.31 -6.89
CA ILE A 221 -7.94 3.23 -7.52
C ILE A 221 -8.50 1.83 -7.44
N LEU A 222 -9.81 1.73 -7.28
CA LEU A 222 -10.57 0.51 -7.41
C LEU A 222 -11.35 0.56 -8.72
N VAL A 223 -11.01 -0.30 -9.66
CA VAL A 223 -11.70 -0.41 -10.96
C VAL A 223 -12.97 -1.24 -10.81
N LYS A 224 -14.05 -0.87 -11.50
CA LYS A 224 -15.31 -1.63 -11.54
C LYS A 224 -15.06 -3.03 -12.10
N PRO A 225 -15.84 -4.05 -11.68
CA PRO A 225 -15.71 -5.39 -12.22
C PRO A 225 -16.01 -5.43 -13.74
N ASN A 226 -15.31 -6.30 -14.45
CA ASN A 226 -15.49 -6.56 -15.87
C ASN A 226 -15.25 -5.36 -16.81
N VAL A 227 -14.47 -4.38 -16.39
CA VAL A 227 -14.10 -3.23 -17.20
C VAL A 227 -12.70 -3.43 -17.78
N PRO A 228 -12.49 -3.17 -19.09
CA PRO A 228 -11.15 -3.17 -19.70
C PRO A 228 -10.26 -2.07 -19.09
N VAL A 229 -9.10 -2.45 -18.56
CA VAL A 229 -8.13 -1.50 -17.98
C VAL A 229 -7.67 -0.46 -19.01
N ALA A 230 -7.68 -0.79 -20.29
CA ALA A 230 -7.40 0.15 -21.38
C ALA A 230 -8.28 1.41 -21.38
N ASN A 231 -9.55 1.29 -20.93
CA ASN A 231 -10.43 2.45 -20.81
C ASN A 231 -9.98 3.39 -19.69
N VAL A 232 -9.52 2.82 -18.57
CA VAL A 232 -8.95 3.60 -17.46
C VAL A 232 -7.71 4.34 -17.90
N ARG A 233 -6.79 3.68 -18.67
CA ARG A 233 -5.59 4.32 -19.23
C ARG A 233 -5.93 5.51 -20.09
N LYS A 234 -6.89 5.38 -21.01
CA LYS A 234 -7.38 6.51 -21.84
C LYS A 234 -7.95 7.66 -21.01
N GLY A 235 -8.61 7.33 -19.90
CA GLY A 235 -9.10 8.33 -18.95
C GLY A 235 -7.96 9.09 -18.28
N LEU A 236 -6.91 8.38 -17.87
CA LEU A 236 -5.72 8.99 -17.28
C LEU A 236 -4.95 9.88 -18.27
N GLU A 237 -4.82 9.45 -19.53
CA GLU A 237 -4.24 10.28 -20.60
C GLU A 237 -4.97 11.62 -20.74
N LYS A 238 -6.31 11.61 -20.75
CA LYS A 238 -7.11 12.83 -20.78
C LYS A 238 -6.89 13.73 -19.56
N ILE A 239 -6.68 13.14 -18.38
CA ILE A 239 -6.36 13.92 -17.17
C ILE A 239 -5.00 14.58 -17.32
N VAL A 240 -4.01 13.86 -17.86
CA VAL A 240 -2.68 14.42 -18.14
C VAL A 240 -2.80 15.62 -19.11
N ASP A 241 -3.47 15.43 -20.23
CA ASP A 241 -3.61 16.48 -21.27
C ASP A 241 -4.39 17.70 -20.79
N ASN A 242 -5.45 17.49 -20.02
CA ASN A 242 -6.35 18.57 -19.63
C ASN A 242 -5.93 19.33 -18.37
N TYR A 243 -5.14 18.71 -17.48
CA TYR A 243 -4.84 19.31 -16.18
C TYR A 243 -3.35 19.36 -15.86
N ILE A 244 -2.61 18.28 -16.11
CA ILE A 244 -1.21 18.18 -15.68
C ILE A 244 -0.31 18.97 -16.60
N ILE A 245 -0.40 18.74 -17.92
CA ILE A 245 0.41 19.44 -18.91
C ILE A 245 0.20 20.96 -18.85
N PRO A 246 -1.03 21.48 -18.82
CA PRO A 246 -1.26 22.92 -18.70
C PRO A 246 -0.69 23.55 -17.43
N ASP A 247 -0.71 22.83 -16.30
CA ASP A 247 -0.13 23.32 -15.05
C ASP A 247 1.41 23.39 -15.12
N TYR A 248 2.05 22.37 -15.73
CA TYR A 248 3.49 22.41 -16.00
C TYR A 248 3.88 23.51 -16.96
N GLN A 249 3.13 23.72 -18.04
CA GLN A 249 3.37 24.82 -19.01
C GLN A 249 3.32 26.18 -18.31
N LYS A 250 2.30 26.40 -17.50
CA LYS A 250 2.18 27.63 -16.70
C LYS A 250 3.35 27.79 -15.73
N PHE A 251 3.76 26.72 -15.05
CA PHE A 251 4.89 26.75 -14.11
C PHE A 251 6.21 27.07 -14.80
N LEU A 252 6.46 26.46 -15.96
CA LEU A 252 7.67 26.66 -16.75
C LEU A 252 7.64 27.94 -17.60
N LYS A 253 6.54 28.71 -17.56
CA LYS A 253 6.32 29.92 -18.41
C LYS A 253 6.48 29.65 -19.90
N LEU A 254 6.05 28.49 -20.36
CA LEU A 254 6.08 28.10 -21.77
C LEU A 254 4.88 28.72 -22.48
N GLU A 255 5.13 29.54 -23.54
CA GLU A 255 4.09 30.30 -24.27
C GLU A 255 3.25 29.43 -25.21
N ASP A 256 3.70 28.20 -25.57
CA ASP A 256 3.05 27.37 -26.59
C ASP A 256 2.90 25.89 -26.14
N GLN A 257 1.78 25.26 -26.56
CA GLN A 257 1.56 23.81 -26.41
C GLN A 257 2.63 22.95 -27.14
N GLN A 258 3.27 23.51 -28.19
CA GLN A 258 4.35 22.84 -28.92
C GLN A 258 5.64 22.67 -28.13
N SER A 259 5.82 23.36 -27.01
CA SER A 259 7.04 23.26 -26.21
C SER A 259 7.06 22.08 -25.22
N PHE A 260 5.94 21.35 -25.06
CA PHE A 260 5.94 20.03 -24.47
C PHE A 260 6.31 19.03 -25.58
N THR A 261 7.56 19.14 -26.07
CA THR A 261 8.10 18.47 -27.27
C THR A 261 8.65 17.08 -26.93
N GLU A 262 9.21 16.39 -27.95
CA GLU A 262 9.78 15.03 -27.90
C GLU A 262 10.67 14.70 -26.69
N ASN A 263 11.19 15.69 -25.99
CA ASN A 263 12.02 15.55 -24.79
C ASN A 263 11.23 15.64 -23.46
N ASN A 264 9.97 16.08 -23.48
CA ASN A 264 9.11 16.18 -22.31
C ASN A 264 7.90 15.28 -22.48
N TYR A 265 7.68 14.39 -21.52
CA TYR A 265 6.51 13.54 -21.47
C TYR A 265 6.06 13.34 -20.04
N TYR A 266 4.79 12.99 -19.85
CA TYR A 266 4.23 12.69 -18.55
C TYR A 266 3.15 11.63 -18.70
N HIS A 267 3.34 10.49 -18.09
CA HIS A 267 2.39 9.40 -18.10
C HIS A 267 1.98 9.04 -16.67
N LEU A 268 0.69 8.81 -16.49
CA LEU A 268 0.15 8.18 -15.32
C LEU A 268 0.06 6.68 -15.59
N GLU A 269 0.81 5.90 -14.84
CA GLU A 269 0.88 4.46 -15.02
C GLU A 269 0.00 3.73 -14.01
N LEU A 270 -0.62 2.63 -14.47
CA LEU A 270 -1.41 1.72 -13.64
C LEU A 270 -0.55 0.54 -13.25
N GLN A 271 -0.20 0.46 -11.98
CA GLN A 271 0.51 -0.67 -11.39
C GLN A 271 -0.48 -1.54 -10.61
N PRO A 272 -0.68 -2.82 -10.99
CA PRO A 272 -1.50 -3.74 -10.22
C PRO A 272 -1.01 -3.85 -8.77
N LEU A 273 -1.93 -3.95 -7.82
CA LEU A 273 -1.59 -4.05 -6.40
C LEU A 273 -0.63 -5.21 -6.13
N THR A 274 -0.88 -6.36 -6.75
CA THR A 274 -0.09 -7.59 -6.57
C THR A 274 1.33 -7.55 -7.13
N ASP A 275 1.62 -6.52 -7.95
CA ASP A 275 2.90 -6.40 -8.63
C ASP A 275 3.81 -5.35 -7.93
N ILE A 276 3.27 -4.63 -6.95
CA ILE A 276 4.01 -3.56 -6.25
C ILE A 276 5.25 -4.12 -5.58
N HIS A 277 5.12 -5.20 -4.82
CA HIS A 277 6.23 -5.75 -4.05
C HIS A 277 7.39 -6.28 -4.92
N LEU A 278 7.09 -7.00 -5.99
CA LEU A 278 8.12 -7.67 -6.80
C LEU A 278 8.59 -6.87 -8.00
N GLU A 279 7.73 -6.02 -8.57
CA GLU A 279 7.97 -5.40 -9.88
C GLU A 279 8.11 -3.88 -9.81
N SER A 280 7.89 -3.27 -8.64
CA SER A 280 8.00 -1.82 -8.54
C SER A 280 9.44 -1.36 -8.68
N ARG A 281 9.61 -0.30 -9.51
CA ARG A 281 10.89 0.36 -9.76
C ARG A 281 10.78 1.87 -9.55
N TYR A 282 9.68 2.31 -8.97
CA TYR A 282 9.46 3.72 -8.71
C TYR A 282 10.34 4.24 -7.57
N GLY A 283 10.77 5.50 -7.70
CA GLY A 283 11.26 6.23 -6.53
C GLY A 283 10.12 6.63 -5.60
N ALA A 284 10.47 7.03 -4.38
CA ALA A 284 9.51 7.40 -3.34
C ALA A 284 8.45 6.30 -3.08
N GLU A 285 8.92 5.06 -2.98
CA GLU A 285 8.07 3.94 -2.56
C GLU A 285 7.57 4.12 -1.13
N PHE A 286 6.47 3.46 -0.80
CA PHE A 286 5.90 3.49 0.55
C PHE A 286 6.87 2.83 1.54
N GLU A 287 7.42 1.68 1.14
CA GLU A 287 8.51 0.96 1.80
C GLU A 287 9.54 0.61 0.73
N PRO A 288 10.83 0.93 0.96
CA PRO A 288 11.89 0.67 0.01
C PRO A 288 12.25 -0.82 -0.09
#